data_d45f39ec79482507ebce8093519503fb
#
_entry.id   d45f39ec79482507ebce8093519503fb
#
_cell.length_a   1.000
_cell.length_b   1.000
_cell.length_c   1.000
_cell.angle_alpha   90.00
_cell.angle_beta   90.00
_cell.angle_gamma   90.00
#
_symmetry.space_group_name_H-M   'P 1'
#
loop_
_entity.id
_entity.type
_entity.pdbx_description
1 polymer ?
#
loop_
_entity_poly.entity_id
_entity_poly.type
_entity_poly.pdbx_seq_one_letter_code
_entity_poly.pdbx_strand_id
1 'polypeptide(L)'
;QDGRVVGATVTCGGAETTIRARRGVVLATGGFEWDEELKTTFLRGPLTSPASPPTNTGDGLKMALTAGAGLGNMTSAWWIPTLSESGARWPDNGAPEKDAQRSVPVLIERTLPHSLMVNGQGKRFCNEATNYSALAGAFHSFDPATYGYNNLPAYLIVDSQYRGRYPIASVMPGDPSPDWIVEAPDLAGLADAIGVNAAQLEATVSRFNTHAENVNDPDFGRGVSAYDRFYGDRSRDGAAA
;
A
#
# COMPACT_ATOMS: atom_id res chain seq x y z
N GLN A 1 -21.98 20.40 27.13
CA GLN A 1 -22.72 20.76 28.34
C GLN A 1 -22.77 19.53 29.24
N ASP A 2 -22.39 19.65 30.49
CA ASP A 2 -22.44 18.56 31.49
C ASP A 2 -21.81 17.23 31.03
N GLY A 3 -20.69 17.28 30.31
CA GLY A 3 -20.02 16.12 29.76
C GLY A 3 -20.71 15.49 28.54
N ARG A 4 -21.78 16.10 28.03
CA ARG A 4 -22.46 15.62 26.80
C ARG A 4 -22.12 16.43 25.58
N VAL A 5 -21.88 15.76 24.46
CA VAL A 5 -21.78 16.40 23.15
C VAL A 5 -23.20 16.74 22.67
N VAL A 6 -23.51 18.03 22.53
CA VAL A 6 -24.81 18.56 22.17
C VAL A 6 -24.87 19.16 20.77
N GLY A 7 -23.76 19.16 20.05
CA GLY A 7 -23.68 19.74 18.72
C GLY A 7 -22.23 19.94 18.29
N ALA A 8 -22.04 20.71 17.24
CA ALA A 8 -20.73 21.11 16.75
C ALA A 8 -20.78 22.55 16.24
N THR A 9 -19.68 23.25 16.38
CA THR A 9 -19.46 24.53 15.70
C THR A 9 -18.64 24.27 14.45
N VAL A 10 -19.11 24.76 13.32
CA VAL A 10 -18.50 24.55 12.00
C VAL A 10 -18.23 25.88 11.33
N THR A 11 -17.13 25.98 10.59
CA THR A 11 -16.83 27.15 9.75
C THR A 11 -17.07 26.78 8.29
N CYS A 12 -17.95 27.51 7.63
CA CYS A 12 -18.27 27.32 6.23
C CYS A 12 -18.24 28.67 5.50
N GLY A 13 -17.45 28.78 4.43
CA GLY A 13 -17.33 30.02 3.70
C GLY A 13 -16.84 31.22 4.54
N GLY A 14 -16.04 30.96 5.58
CA GLY A 14 -15.53 31.99 6.51
C GLY A 14 -16.53 32.43 7.61
N ALA A 15 -17.74 31.86 7.63
CA ALA A 15 -18.73 32.10 8.67
C ALA A 15 -18.80 30.93 9.65
N GLU A 16 -18.81 31.23 10.95
CA GLU A 16 -18.97 30.25 12.01
C GLU A 16 -20.46 30.02 12.28
N THR A 17 -20.86 28.75 12.35
CA THR A 17 -22.23 28.34 12.63
C THR A 17 -22.26 27.25 13.68
N THR A 18 -23.07 27.41 14.74
CA THR A 18 -23.29 26.37 15.74
C THR A 18 -24.52 25.54 15.39
N ILE A 19 -24.32 24.22 15.23
CA ILE A 19 -25.38 23.27 14.92
C ILE A 19 -25.67 22.44 16.17
N ARG A 20 -26.92 22.51 16.66
CA ARG A 20 -27.36 21.71 17.81
C ARG A 20 -27.84 20.33 17.35
N ALA A 21 -27.32 19.28 17.96
CA ALA A 21 -27.77 17.92 17.74
C ALA A 21 -28.76 17.48 18.82
N ARG A 22 -29.90 16.96 18.42
CA ARG A 22 -30.96 16.50 19.37
C ARG A 22 -30.64 15.11 19.98
N ARG A 23 -29.93 14.25 19.24
CA ARG A 23 -29.65 12.86 19.64
C ARG A 23 -28.19 12.58 19.82
N GLY A 24 -27.31 13.14 18.97
CA GLY A 24 -25.88 12.90 19.00
C GLY A 24 -25.19 13.47 17.75
N VAL A 25 -23.87 13.42 17.75
CA VAL A 25 -23.00 13.79 16.64
C VAL A 25 -22.28 12.54 16.15
N VAL A 26 -22.24 12.32 14.85
CA VAL A 26 -21.47 11.25 14.21
C VAL A 26 -20.25 11.88 13.57
N LEU A 27 -19.06 11.38 13.93
CA LEU A 27 -17.81 11.77 13.31
C LEU A 27 -17.49 10.78 12.19
N ALA A 28 -17.39 11.27 10.96
CA ALA A 28 -17.06 10.49 9.77
C ALA A 28 -16.02 11.27 8.91
N THR A 29 -15.00 11.79 9.57
CA THR A 29 -14.02 12.74 9.02
C THR A 29 -12.75 12.08 8.50
N GLY A 30 -12.77 10.77 8.28
CA GLY A 30 -11.60 10.00 7.85
C GLY A 30 -10.67 9.60 9.00
N GLY A 31 -9.52 9.07 8.64
CA GLY A 31 -8.52 8.58 9.57
C GLY A 31 -7.46 9.65 9.93
N PHE A 32 -6.27 9.14 10.33
CA PHE A 32 -5.15 10.00 10.75
C PHE A 32 -3.85 9.69 10.00
N GLU A 33 -3.94 9.03 8.87
CA GLU A 33 -2.80 8.51 8.14
C GLU A 33 -1.90 9.60 7.50
N TRP A 34 -2.32 10.88 7.55
CA TRP A 34 -1.54 12.05 7.14
C TRP A 34 -1.07 12.91 8.33
N ASP A 35 -1.31 12.46 9.56
CA ASP A 35 -0.78 13.11 10.75
C ASP A 35 0.43 12.34 11.28
N GLU A 36 1.62 12.92 11.16
CA GLU A 36 2.89 12.27 11.53
C GLU A 36 2.97 11.94 13.03
N GLU A 37 2.42 12.81 13.87
CA GLU A 37 2.42 12.59 15.32
C GLU A 37 1.51 11.40 15.69
N LEU A 38 0.31 11.34 15.13
CA LEU A 38 -0.62 10.24 15.38
C LEU A 38 -0.11 8.92 14.81
N LYS A 39 0.49 8.93 13.60
CA LYS A 39 1.13 7.75 13.02
C LYS A 39 2.23 7.20 13.94
N THR A 40 3.14 8.07 14.36
CA THR A 40 4.26 7.70 15.23
C THR A 40 3.78 7.21 16.59
N THR A 41 2.73 7.83 17.13
CA THR A 41 2.17 7.48 18.44
C THR A 41 1.47 6.13 18.42
N PHE A 42 0.74 5.81 17.38
CA PHE A 42 -0.17 4.67 17.39
C PHE A 42 0.26 3.51 16.50
N LEU A 43 0.81 3.75 15.31
CA LEU A 43 1.10 2.68 14.36
C LEU A 43 2.41 1.95 14.71
N ARG A 44 2.43 0.63 14.47
CA ARG A 44 3.60 -0.22 14.77
C ARG A 44 4.63 -0.28 13.67
N GLY A 45 4.33 0.21 12.48
CA GLY A 45 5.22 0.18 11.33
C GLY A 45 5.16 1.48 10.54
N PRO A 46 6.13 1.72 9.67
CA PRO A 46 6.18 2.94 8.88
C PRO A 46 5.01 2.98 7.90
N LEU A 47 4.37 4.14 7.82
CA LEU A 47 3.38 4.49 6.82
C LEU A 47 3.90 5.70 6.04
N THR A 48 4.56 5.45 4.91
CA THR A 48 5.21 6.48 4.10
C THR A 48 4.34 7.01 2.98
N SER A 49 3.37 6.20 2.54
CA SER A 49 2.59 6.47 1.32
C SER A 49 1.11 6.13 1.54
N PRO A 50 0.36 6.98 2.27
CA PRO A 50 -1.07 6.76 2.47
C PRO A 50 -1.83 6.73 1.15
N ALA A 51 -2.79 5.81 1.01
CA ALA A 51 -3.65 5.71 -0.18
C ALA A 51 -4.90 6.59 -0.10
N SER A 52 -5.08 7.28 1.00
CA SER A 52 -6.21 8.17 1.26
C SER A 52 -5.89 9.63 0.92
N PRO A 53 -6.91 10.50 0.80
CA PRO A 53 -6.70 11.92 0.62
C PRO A 53 -5.88 12.58 1.75
N PRO A 54 -5.03 13.58 1.45
CA PRO A 54 -4.17 14.24 2.43
C PRO A 54 -4.93 15.09 3.46
N THR A 55 -6.25 15.10 3.39
CA THR A 55 -7.15 15.69 4.40
C THR A 55 -7.41 14.80 5.61
N ASN A 56 -6.94 13.55 5.61
CA ASN A 56 -7.13 12.61 6.73
C ASN A 56 -6.07 12.86 7.82
N THR A 57 -6.21 13.97 8.53
CA THR A 57 -5.27 14.47 9.56
C THR A 57 -5.72 14.18 11.00
N GLY A 58 -6.69 13.27 11.18
CA GLY A 58 -7.13 12.82 12.50
C GLY A 58 -8.02 13.81 13.26
N ASP A 59 -8.62 14.79 12.60
CA ASP A 59 -9.40 15.85 13.27
C ASP A 59 -10.56 15.27 14.09
N GLY A 60 -11.29 14.31 13.53
CA GLY A 60 -12.37 13.63 14.26
C GLY A 60 -11.87 12.88 15.48
N LEU A 61 -10.71 12.23 15.39
CA LEU A 61 -10.08 11.55 16.51
C LEU A 61 -9.71 12.54 17.62
N LYS A 62 -9.06 13.66 17.26
CA LYS A 62 -8.68 14.71 18.19
C LYS A 62 -9.89 15.33 18.88
N MET A 63 -10.96 15.62 18.14
CA MET A 63 -12.23 16.10 18.70
C MET A 63 -12.87 15.10 19.65
N ALA A 64 -12.89 13.81 19.30
CA ALA A 64 -13.44 12.75 20.13
C ALA A 64 -12.65 12.60 21.44
N LEU A 65 -11.34 12.63 21.39
CA LEU A 65 -10.47 12.60 22.57
C LEU A 65 -10.74 13.79 23.50
N THR A 66 -10.83 14.99 22.94
CA THR A 66 -11.17 16.21 23.71
C THR A 66 -12.53 16.09 24.39
N ALA A 67 -13.46 15.36 23.78
CA ALA A 67 -14.78 15.08 24.36
C ALA A 67 -14.79 13.91 25.37
N GLY A 68 -13.64 13.28 25.63
CA GLY A 68 -13.50 12.20 26.61
C GLY A 68 -13.75 10.80 26.04
N ALA A 69 -13.68 10.60 24.73
CA ALA A 69 -13.82 9.28 24.13
C ALA A 69 -12.67 8.36 24.52
N GLY A 70 -12.99 7.08 24.75
CA GLY A 70 -11.97 6.03 24.91
C GLY A 70 -11.42 5.57 23.56
N LEU A 71 -10.15 5.12 23.55
CA LEU A 71 -9.48 4.56 22.40
C LEU A 71 -9.43 3.04 22.47
N GLY A 72 -9.48 2.39 21.29
CA GLY A 72 -9.28 0.95 21.17
C GLY A 72 -8.62 0.61 19.83
N ASN A 73 -7.76 -0.42 19.84
CA ASN A 73 -7.08 -0.94 18.65
C ASN A 73 -6.31 0.09 17.81
N MET A 74 -5.78 1.13 18.42
CA MET A 74 -5.12 2.23 17.75
C MET A 74 -3.85 1.80 16.99
N THR A 75 -3.29 0.64 17.32
CA THR A 75 -2.15 0.06 16.62
C THR A 75 -2.52 -0.70 15.35
N SER A 76 -3.81 -0.89 15.11
CA SER A 76 -4.33 -1.57 13.94
C SER A 76 -4.69 -0.57 12.85
N ALA A 77 -4.29 -0.88 11.62
CA ALA A 77 -4.65 -0.11 10.44
C ALA A 77 -5.06 -1.05 9.31
N TRP A 78 -5.78 -0.52 8.35
CA TRP A 78 -6.12 -1.24 7.13
C TRP A 78 -5.00 -1.04 6.11
N TRP A 79 -4.00 -1.89 6.19
CA TRP A 79 -2.79 -1.81 5.38
C TRP A 79 -3.02 -2.30 3.95
N ILE A 80 -2.37 -1.63 3.00
CA ILE A 80 -2.33 -2.06 1.61
C ILE A 80 -0.99 -1.65 0.99
N PRO A 81 -0.32 -2.50 0.19
CA PRO A 81 0.81 -2.08 -0.61
C PRO A 81 0.40 -1.02 -1.63
N THR A 82 1.22 0.01 -1.78
CA THR A 82 0.98 1.10 -2.72
C THR A 82 2.19 1.29 -3.64
N LEU A 83 1.92 1.74 -4.88
CA LEU A 83 2.92 2.32 -5.76
C LEU A 83 2.87 3.84 -5.63
N SER A 84 4.03 4.46 -5.64
CA SER A 84 4.17 5.90 -5.72
C SER A 84 4.34 6.31 -7.18
N GLU A 85 3.29 6.84 -7.80
CA GLU A 85 3.39 7.39 -9.15
C GLU A 85 4.12 8.74 -9.08
N SER A 86 5.37 8.78 -9.57
CA SER A 86 6.13 10.02 -9.61
C SER A 86 5.41 11.07 -10.48
N GLY A 87 5.22 12.26 -9.92
CA GLY A 87 4.51 13.35 -10.59
C GLY A 87 2.99 13.34 -10.44
N ALA A 88 2.36 12.24 -10.04
CA ALA A 88 0.94 12.23 -9.70
C ALA A 88 0.71 12.96 -8.37
N ARG A 89 -0.21 13.91 -8.36
CA ARG A 89 -0.55 14.73 -7.19
C ARG A 89 -2.03 14.62 -6.87
N TRP A 90 -2.36 14.80 -5.61
CA TRP A 90 -3.76 14.96 -5.23
C TRP A 90 -4.29 16.29 -5.79
N PRO A 91 -5.55 16.32 -6.28
CA PRO A 91 -6.16 17.58 -6.72
C PRO A 91 -6.14 18.62 -5.60
N ASP A 92 -5.91 19.88 -5.97
CA ASP A 92 -6.01 21.01 -5.01
C ASP A 92 -7.49 21.21 -4.64
N ASN A 93 -7.89 20.62 -3.52
CA ASN A 93 -9.23 20.73 -2.94
C ASN A 93 -9.20 21.36 -1.56
N GLY A 94 -8.19 22.18 -1.27
CA GLY A 94 -7.99 22.83 0.02
C GLY A 94 -7.30 21.95 1.07
N ALA A 95 -6.71 20.83 0.66
CA ALA A 95 -5.90 19.99 1.54
C ALA A 95 -4.65 20.74 2.03
N PRO A 96 -4.18 20.48 3.26
CA PRO A 96 -2.98 21.11 3.82
C PRO A 96 -1.71 20.85 2.98
N GLU A 97 -1.63 19.68 2.37
CA GLU A 97 -0.50 19.28 1.52
C GLU A 97 -0.93 19.19 0.06
N LYS A 98 -1.01 20.35 -0.59
CA LYS A 98 -1.40 20.49 -2.01
C LYS A 98 -0.54 19.67 -2.98
N ASP A 99 0.74 19.52 -2.64
CA ASP A 99 1.73 18.82 -3.45
C ASP A 99 1.99 17.39 -3.00
N ALA A 100 1.15 16.84 -2.11
CA ALA A 100 1.30 15.48 -1.63
C ALA A 100 1.25 14.49 -2.80
N GLN A 101 2.28 13.64 -2.87
CA GLN A 101 2.37 12.62 -3.91
C GLN A 101 1.24 11.61 -3.77
N ARG A 102 0.57 11.31 -4.88
CA ARG A 102 -0.48 10.32 -4.91
C ARG A 102 0.11 8.91 -4.87
N SER A 103 -0.42 8.08 -3.99
CA SER A 103 -0.11 6.67 -3.91
C SER A 103 -1.28 5.84 -4.44
N VAL A 104 -0.99 4.84 -5.25
CA VAL A 104 -2.00 3.97 -5.85
C VAL A 104 -1.94 2.58 -5.22
N PRO A 105 -3.05 2.09 -4.64
CA PRO A 105 -3.10 0.73 -4.11
C PRO A 105 -2.86 -0.31 -5.20
N VAL A 106 -1.97 -1.27 -4.94
CA VAL A 106 -1.74 -2.43 -5.81
C VAL A 106 -2.43 -3.66 -5.23
N LEU A 107 -3.73 -3.73 -5.46
CA LEU A 107 -4.56 -4.83 -4.96
C LEU A 107 -4.48 -6.06 -5.87
N ILE A 108 -4.64 -5.86 -7.17
CA ILE A 108 -4.73 -6.91 -8.19
C ILE A 108 -3.38 -7.10 -8.88
N GLU A 109 -2.70 -6.03 -9.21
CA GLU A 109 -1.47 -6.04 -10.02
C GLU A 109 -0.42 -7.03 -9.49
N ARG A 110 -0.25 -7.08 -8.16
CA ARG A 110 0.72 -7.98 -7.50
C ARG A 110 0.30 -9.46 -7.52
N THR A 111 -0.99 -9.74 -7.80
CA THR A 111 -1.54 -11.11 -7.79
C THR A 111 -1.56 -11.76 -9.17
N LEU A 112 -1.34 -10.96 -10.22
CA LEU A 112 -1.42 -11.42 -11.59
C LEU A 112 -0.17 -12.22 -11.99
N PRO A 113 -0.29 -13.15 -12.95
CA PRO A 113 0.84 -13.90 -13.50
C PRO A 113 1.94 -12.97 -14.06
N HIS A 114 3.17 -13.49 -14.10
CA HIS A 114 4.35 -12.75 -14.59
C HIS A 114 4.77 -11.58 -13.68
N SER A 115 4.43 -11.68 -12.40
CA SER A 115 4.84 -10.72 -11.37
C SER A 115 5.37 -11.41 -10.13
N LEU A 116 6.30 -10.77 -9.44
CA LEU A 116 6.75 -11.15 -8.10
C LEU A 116 7.21 -9.91 -7.33
N MET A 117 7.27 -9.97 -6.00
CA MET A 117 7.82 -8.90 -5.19
C MET A 117 9.16 -9.31 -4.56
N VAL A 118 10.11 -8.39 -4.62
CA VAL A 118 11.42 -8.56 -3.97
C VAL A 118 11.71 -7.39 -3.05
N ASN A 119 12.52 -7.64 -2.02
CA ASN A 119 13.03 -6.61 -1.13
C ASN A 119 14.33 -5.99 -1.68
N GLY A 120 14.93 -5.05 -0.95
CA GLY A 120 16.20 -4.40 -1.32
C GLY A 120 17.40 -5.35 -1.45
N GLN A 121 17.27 -6.62 -1.06
CA GLN A 121 18.30 -7.64 -1.30
C GLN A 121 18.03 -8.48 -2.56
N GLY A 122 16.97 -8.20 -3.31
CA GLY A 122 16.57 -9.00 -4.48
C GLY A 122 15.89 -10.34 -4.13
N LYS A 123 15.38 -10.51 -2.90
CA LYS A 123 14.74 -11.73 -2.42
C LYS A 123 13.22 -11.57 -2.33
N ARG A 124 12.46 -12.59 -2.77
CA ARG A 124 11.05 -12.69 -2.40
C ARG A 124 10.89 -12.79 -0.88
N PHE A 125 9.84 -12.24 -0.35
CA PHE A 125 9.62 -12.17 1.10
C PHE A 125 8.17 -12.46 1.52
N CYS A 126 7.27 -12.74 0.58
CA CYS A 126 5.87 -13.00 0.88
C CYS A 126 5.17 -13.75 -0.25
N ASN A 127 3.95 -14.21 0.02
CA ASN A 127 2.98 -14.59 -0.99
C ASN A 127 2.34 -13.31 -1.54
N GLU A 128 2.66 -12.94 -2.77
CA GLU A 128 2.18 -11.72 -3.41
C GLU A 128 0.65 -11.69 -3.57
N ALA A 129 0.03 -12.87 -3.68
CA ALA A 129 -1.41 -13.00 -3.87
C ALA A 129 -2.22 -13.01 -2.57
N THR A 130 -1.56 -13.08 -1.40
CA THR A 130 -2.27 -13.11 -0.12
C THR A 130 -3.06 -11.83 0.17
N ASN A 131 -3.90 -11.87 1.19
CA ASN A 131 -4.68 -10.70 1.61
C ASN A 131 -3.79 -9.47 1.83
N TYR A 132 -4.16 -8.36 1.22
CA TYR A 132 -3.37 -7.13 1.22
C TYR A 132 -3.07 -6.59 2.63
N SER A 133 -4.01 -6.72 3.56
CA SER A 133 -3.80 -6.24 4.94
C SER A 133 -2.83 -7.14 5.72
N ALA A 134 -2.78 -8.43 5.41
CA ALA A 134 -1.83 -9.36 6.03
C ALA A 134 -0.38 -9.11 5.61
N LEU A 135 -0.17 -8.54 4.42
CA LEU A 135 1.16 -8.22 3.89
C LEU A 135 1.94 -7.22 4.76
N ALA A 136 1.26 -6.37 5.52
CA ALA A 136 1.93 -5.43 6.43
C ALA A 136 2.93 -6.12 7.36
N GLY A 137 2.60 -7.32 7.86
CA GLY A 137 3.51 -8.09 8.69
C GLY A 137 4.81 -8.48 7.98
N ALA A 138 4.75 -8.76 6.67
CA ALA A 138 5.92 -9.05 5.87
C ALA A 138 6.74 -7.79 5.56
N PHE A 139 6.08 -6.69 5.17
CA PHE A 139 6.77 -5.41 4.91
C PHE A 139 7.42 -4.84 6.17
N HIS A 140 6.75 -4.93 7.31
CA HIS A 140 7.23 -4.39 8.60
C HIS A 140 8.09 -5.39 9.40
N SER A 141 8.76 -6.33 8.71
CA SER A 141 9.73 -7.22 9.34
C SER A 141 10.94 -6.42 9.80
N PHE A 142 10.98 -6.09 11.10
CA PHE A 142 12.04 -5.29 11.69
C PHE A 142 13.26 -6.16 12.01
N ASP A 143 14.43 -5.65 11.65
CA ASP A 143 15.72 -6.26 11.98
C ASP A 143 16.43 -5.45 13.08
N PRO A 144 16.58 -5.99 14.28
CA PRO A 144 17.26 -5.29 15.37
C PRO A 144 18.77 -5.13 15.14
N ALA A 145 19.39 -5.91 14.23
CA ALA A 145 20.83 -5.80 13.96
C ALA A 145 21.16 -4.58 13.10
N THR A 146 20.30 -4.28 12.14
CA THR A 146 20.46 -3.12 11.24
C THR A 146 19.60 -1.93 11.67
N TYR A 147 18.71 -2.12 12.64
CA TYR A 147 17.72 -1.14 13.10
C TYR A 147 16.81 -0.62 11.99
N GLY A 148 16.47 -1.52 11.05
CA GLY A 148 15.69 -1.21 9.85
C GLY A 148 14.64 -2.27 9.55
N TYR A 149 13.91 -2.07 8.46
CA TYR A 149 12.93 -3.03 7.96
C TYR A 149 13.53 -3.81 6.79
N ASN A 150 13.59 -5.16 6.92
CA ASN A 150 14.24 -6.03 5.94
C ASN A 150 13.62 -5.95 4.54
N ASN A 151 12.32 -5.66 4.47
CA ASN A 151 11.55 -5.70 3.24
C ASN A 151 11.08 -4.31 2.78
N LEU A 152 11.78 -3.26 3.21
CA LEU A 152 11.63 -1.90 2.73
C LEU A 152 13.02 -1.35 2.35
N PRO A 153 13.20 -0.86 1.12
CA PRO A 153 12.20 -0.81 0.02
C PRO A 153 11.84 -2.19 -0.52
N ALA A 154 10.66 -2.27 -1.17
CA ALA A 154 10.22 -3.43 -1.92
C ALA A 154 9.90 -3.02 -3.37
N TYR A 155 10.10 -3.95 -4.30
CA TYR A 155 9.89 -3.74 -5.72
C TYR A 155 8.92 -4.79 -6.26
N LEU A 156 7.92 -4.34 -7.04
CA LEU A 156 7.09 -5.21 -7.85
C LEU A 156 7.80 -5.40 -9.20
N ILE A 157 8.29 -6.61 -9.44
CA ILE A 157 8.97 -6.98 -10.69
C ILE A 157 7.95 -7.62 -11.63
N VAL A 158 7.91 -7.17 -12.86
CA VAL A 158 7.04 -7.70 -13.91
C VAL A 158 7.84 -7.89 -15.20
N ASP A 159 7.43 -8.83 -16.04
CA ASP A 159 8.05 -9.03 -17.35
C ASP A 159 7.26 -8.38 -18.50
N SER A 160 7.78 -8.51 -19.72
CA SER A 160 7.14 -7.98 -20.93
C SER A 160 5.77 -8.61 -21.23
N GLN A 161 5.52 -9.85 -20.80
CA GLN A 161 4.23 -10.51 -20.96
C GLN A 161 3.18 -9.89 -20.04
N TYR A 162 3.57 -9.54 -18.82
CA TYR A 162 2.73 -8.76 -17.90
C TYR A 162 2.37 -7.41 -18.54
N ARG A 163 3.38 -6.65 -18.98
CA ARG A 163 3.21 -5.33 -19.58
C ARG A 163 2.33 -5.33 -20.85
N GLY A 164 2.39 -6.39 -21.62
CA GLY A 164 1.55 -6.56 -22.82
C GLY A 164 0.09 -6.97 -22.52
N ARG A 165 -0.24 -7.33 -21.27
CA ARG A 165 -1.54 -7.94 -20.94
C ARG A 165 -2.28 -7.20 -19.82
N TYR A 166 -1.59 -6.72 -18.81
CA TYR A 166 -2.20 -6.19 -17.59
C TYR A 166 -1.81 -4.74 -17.35
N PRO A 167 -2.71 -3.93 -16.78
CA PRO A 167 -2.37 -2.58 -16.37
C PRO A 167 -1.46 -2.59 -15.12
N ILE A 168 -0.69 -1.53 -14.94
CA ILE A 168 -0.01 -1.20 -13.69
C ILE A 168 -0.46 0.19 -13.29
N ALA A 169 -1.27 0.29 -12.23
CA ALA A 169 -1.89 1.54 -11.81
C ALA A 169 -2.62 2.23 -12.99
N SER A 170 -2.17 3.41 -13.40
CA SER A 170 -2.76 4.17 -14.51
C SER A 170 -2.24 3.77 -15.91
N VAL A 171 -1.21 2.92 -15.99
CA VAL A 171 -0.53 2.57 -17.25
C VAL A 171 -1.17 1.34 -17.87
N MET A 172 -1.76 1.49 -19.04
CA MET A 172 -2.43 0.41 -19.76
C MET A 172 -1.45 -0.43 -20.60
N PRO A 173 -1.81 -1.68 -20.96
CA PRO A 173 -1.02 -2.46 -21.91
C PRO A 173 -0.80 -1.70 -23.24
N GLY A 174 0.47 -1.60 -23.63
CA GLY A 174 0.86 -0.89 -24.86
C GLY A 174 1.18 0.61 -24.66
N ASP A 175 0.86 1.17 -23.49
CA ASP A 175 1.28 2.54 -23.18
C ASP A 175 2.80 2.61 -22.97
N PRO A 176 3.45 3.74 -23.26
CA PRO A 176 4.83 3.95 -22.90
C PRO A 176 4.99 3.95 -21.37
N SER A 177 6.12 3.44 -20.90
CA SER A 177 6.42 3.45 -19.46
C SER A 177 6.76 4.87 -19.00
N PRO A 178 6.09 5.36 -17.97
CA PRO A 178 6.48 6.63 -17.32
C PRO A 178 7.75 6.45 -16.50
N ASP A 179 8.40 7.55 -16.11
CA ASP A 179 9.69 7.59 -15.40
C ASP A 179 9.71 6.82 -14.06
N TRP A 180 8.55 6.58 -13.45
CA TRP A 180 8.47 5.81 -12.21
C TRP A 180 8.45 4.27 -12.44
N ILE A 181 8.34 3.80 -13.69
CA ILE A 181 8.54 2.40 -14.06
C ILE A 181 9.97 2.24 -14.59
N VAL A 182 10.80 1.56 -13.84
CA VAL A 182 12.18 1.25 -14.25
C VAL A 182 12.16 0.07 -15.21
N GLU A 183 12.70 0.26 -16.42
CA GLU A 183 12.82 -0.78 -17.44
C GLU A 183 14.29 -1.12 -17.71
N ALA A 184 14.55 -2.39 -17.96
CA ALA A 184 15.85 -2.87 -18.38
C ALA A 184 15.70 -4.06 -19.34
N PRO A 185 16.69 -4.31 -20.22
CA PRO A 185 16.61 -5.41 -21.17
C PRO A 185 16.75 -6.79 -20.53
N ASP A 186 17.33 -6.86 -19.34
CA ASP A 186 17.57 -8.09 -18.60
C ASP A 186 17.57 -7.86 -17.07
N LEU A 187 17.65 -8.95 -16.30
CA LEU A 187 17.64 -8.89 -14.84
C LEU A 187 18.88 -8.22 -14.25
N ALA A 188 20.03 -8.32 -14.91
CA ALA A 188 21.26 -7.69 -14.43
C ALA A 188 21.16 -6.17 -14.52
N GLY A 189 20.71 -5.66 -15.68
CA GLY A 189 20.47 -4.23 -15.87
C GLY A 189 19.35 -3.69 -14.96
N LEU A 190 18.29 -4.49 -14.74
CA LEU A 190 17.24 -4.11 -13.80
C LEU A 190 17.76 -4.03 -12.37
N ALA A 191 18.56 -5.02 -11.96
CA ALA A 191 19.16 -5.04 -10.62
C ALA A 191 20.07 -3.82 -10.37
N ASP A 192 20.89 -3.47 -11.36
CA ASP A 192 21.72 -2.26 -11.30
C ASP A 192 20.88 -0.99 -11.16
N ALA A 193 19.84 -0.86 -11.99
CA ALA A 193 18.97 0.31 -12.01
C ALA A 193 18.18 0.53 -10.70
N ILE A 194 17.77 -0.55 -10.01
CA ILE A 194 17.05 -0.47 -8.73
C ILE A 194 17.97 -0.66 -7.50
N GLY A 195 19.27 -0.85 -7.70
CA GLY A 195 20.27 -0.94 -6.63
C GLY A 195 20.20 -2.24 -5.81
N VAL A 196 19.84 -3.39 -6.43
CA VAL A 196 19.81 -4.70 -5.77
C VAL A 196 20.94 -5.60 -6.31
N ASN A 197 21.25 -6.68 -5.59
CA ASN A 197 22.27 -7.63 -6.04
C ASN A 197 21.75 -8.44 -7.25
N ALA A 198 22.42 -8.33 -8.40
CA ALA A 198 22.03 -8.98 -9.66
C ALA A 198 21.97 -10.51 -9.55
N ALA A 199 23.01 -11.13 -8.99
CA ALA A 199 23.04 -12.60 -8.85
C ALA A 199 21.92 -13.11 -7.91
N GLN A 200 21.57 -12.34 -6.88
CA GLN A 200 20.47 -12.69 -6.00
C GLN A 200 19.12 -12.53 -6.71
N LEU A 201 18.93 -11.45 -7.48
CA LEU A 201 17.69 -11.25 -8.23
C LEU A 201 17.49 -12.34 -9.28
N GLU A 202 18.53 -12.69 -10.04
CA GLU A 202 18.52 -13.79 -11.02
C GLU A 202 18.18 -15.13 -10.35
N ALA A 203 18.82 -15.45 -9.22
CA ALA A 203 18.54 -16.67 -8.48
C ALA A 203 17.08 -16.71 -7.97
N THR A 204 16.55 -15.57 -7.52
CA THR A 204 15.17 -15.44 -7.05
C THR A 204 14.18 -15.68 -8.18
N VAL A 205 14.37 -15.04 -9.34
CA VAL A 205 13.49 -15.20 -10.51
C VAL A 205 13.59 -16.61 -11.08
N SER A 206 14.80 -17.18 -11.21
CA SER A 206 15.00 -18.55 -11.69
C SER A 206 14.27 -19.58 -10.79
N ARG A 207 14.41 -19.44 -9.47
CA ARG A 207 13.71 -20.30 -8.50
C ARG A 207 12.19 -20.17 -8.63
N PHE A 208 11.68 -18.94 -8.71
CA PHE A 208 10.25 -18.66 -8.87
C PHE A 208 9.72 -19.28 -10.16
N ASN A 209 10.42 -19.13 -11.30
CA ASN A 209 10.02 -19.70 -12.58
C ASN A 209 9.96 -21.23 -12.53
N THR A 210 10.97 -21.88 -11.92
CA THR A 210 10.97 -23.35 -11.73
C THR A 210 9.74 -23.82 -10.93
N HIS A 211 9.33 -23.08 -9.92
CA HIS A 211 8.14 -23.38 -9.15
C HIS A 211 6.86 -23.14 -9.95
N ALA A 212 6.80 -22.04 -10.70
CA ALA A 212 5.66 -21.70 -11.55
C ALA A 212 5.42 -22.74 -12.67
N GLU A 213 6.48 -23.28 -13.29
CA GLU A 213 6.38 -24.37 -14.27
C GLU A 213 5.72 -25.63 -13.68
N ASN A 214 5.91 -25.88 -12.40
CA ASN A 214 5.30 -26.99 -11.68
C ASN A 214 3.96 -26.63 -11.01
N VAL A 215 3.42 -25.43 -11.28
CA VAL A 215 2.17 -24.92 -10.70
C VAL A 215 2.17 -25.03 -9.17
N ASN A 216 3.30 -24.74 -8.54
CA ASN A 216 3.50 -24.85 -7.11
C ASN A 216 4.43 -23.74 -6.61
N ASP A 217 4.17 -23.20 -5.43
CA ASP A 217 5.06 -22.25 -4.76
C ASP A 217 5.38 -22.76 -3.35
N PRO A 218 6.43 -23.60 -3.19
CA PRO A 218 6.81 -24.14 -1.88
C PRO A 218 7.40 -23.08 -0.94
N ASP A 219 7.77 -21.91 -1.44
CA ASP A 219 8.37 -20.84 -0.63
C ASP A 219 7.32 -20.10 0.19
N PHE A 220 6.19 -19.72 -0.44
CA PHE A 220 5.18 -18.89 0.20
C PHE A 220 3.74 -19.36 -0.04
N GLY A 221 3.53 -20.42 -0.81
CA GLY A 221 2.22 -21.01 -1.06
C GLY A 221 1.31 -20.14 -1.93
N ARG A 222 1.87 -19.31 -2.82
CA ARG A 222 1.09 -18.50 -3.77
C ARG A 222 0.20 -19.40 -4.63
N GLY A 223 -1.09 -19.03 -4.75
CA GLY A 223 -2.08 -19.79 -5.50
C GLY A 223 -2.79 -20.92 -4.72
N VAL A 224 -2.37 -21.22 -3.49
CA VAL A 224 -2.96 -22.31 -2.69
C VAL A 224 -4.32 -21.90 -2.14
N SER A 225 -4.48 -20.68 -1.66
CA SER A 225 -5.72 -20.23 -1.04
C SER A 225 -6.81 -19.89 -2.08
N ALA A 226 -8.07 -19.95 -1.67
CA ALA A 226 -9.18 -19.49 -2.51
C ALA A 226 -9.10 -17.99 -2.78
N TYR A 227 -8.54 -17.23 -1.84
CA TYR A 227 -8.32 -15.79 -1.99
C TYR A 227 -7.30 -15.50 -3.09
N ASP A 228 -6.15 -16.18 -3.09
CA ASP A 228 -5.11 -16.02 -4.10
C ASP A 228 -5.66 -16.27 -5.51
N ARG A 229 -6.40 -17.37 -5.67
CA ARG A 229 -7.03 -17.73 -6.96
C ARG A 229 -8.15 -16.80 -7.37
N PHE A 230 -8.80 -16.12 -6.42
CA PHE A 230 -9.88 -15.18 -6.73
C PHE A 230 -9.37 -13.93 -7.45
N TYR A 231 -8.23 -13.40 -7.03
CA TYR A 231 -7.63 -12.18 -7.59
C TYR A 231 -6.61 -12.44 -8.70
N GLY A 232 -6.26 -13.71 -8.97
CA GLY A 232 -5.42 -14.10 -10.09
C GLY A 232 -6.15 -14.01 -11.45
N ASP A 233 -5.44 -14.27 -12.52
CA ASP A 233 -6.02 -14.31 -13.87
C ASP A 233 -6.86 -15.58 -14.10
N ARG A 234 -8.15 -15.47 -13.96
CA ARG A 234 -9.12 -16.55 -14.14
C ARG A 234 -9.28 -17.04 -15.59
N SER A 235 -8.74 -16.30 -16.56
CA SER A 235 -8.79 -16.70 -17.97
C SER A 235 -7.77 -17.79 -18.32
N ARG A 236 -6.85 -18.08 -17.43
CA ARG A 236 -5.81 -19.10 -17.56
C ARG A 236 -6.20 -20.35 -16.80
N ASP A 237 -6.54 -21.42 -17.51
CA ASP A 237 -6.73 -22.74 -16.90
C ASP A 237 -5.43 -23.20 -16.21
N GLY A 238 -5.52 -23.49 -14.91
CA GLY A 238 -4.40 -23.98 -14.10
C GLY A 238 -3.35 -22.92 -13.70
N ALA A 239 -3.54 -21.66 -14.03
CA ALA A 239 -2.67 -20.60 -13.52
C ALA A 239 -2.98 -20.35 -12.04
N ALA A 240 -2.10 -20.81 -11.19
CA ALA A 240 -1.94 -20.21 -9.89
C ALA A 240 -1.67 -18.71 -10.09
N ALA A 241 -2.23 -17.88 -9.23
CA ALA A 241 -1.96 -16.45 -9.21
C ALA A 241 -0.44 -16.19 -9.20
#